data_c65a0868d9bcac0e74d3a4c4ef9e4c2d
#
_entry.id   c65a0868d9bcac0e74d3a4c4ef9e4c2d
#
_cell.length_a   1.000
_cell.length_b   1.000
_cell.length_c   1.000
_cell.angle_alpha   90.00
_cell.angle_beta   90.00
_cell.angle_gamma   90.00
#
_symmetry.space_group_name_H-M   'P 1'
#
loop_
_entity.id
_entity.type
_entity.pdbx_description
1 polymer ?
#
loop_
_entity_poly.entity_id
_entity_poly.type
_entity_poly.pdbx_seq_one_letter_code
_entity_poly.pdbx_strand_id
1 'polypeptide(L)'
;FQKEKLLVVVSAMGKTTNALEKVVNDFFYQKGNAHQALDEVRNFHITIMEALFENKQHAVFGEVQQIFDSTAQIVNTKLEGSFGFYYDSIVSAGELVSTKIVSAHLNESGINNSWLDVRTVLKTDSTYREGKVDWMQSSALAHDIVMPLLKGENSIVLTQGFIGCDSENHTTTLGREGSDYSAAIFAYLLDAEEMYIWKDVPGVLNADPKFYSDAQKLDQISYHDAIELAYYGASVIHPKTIKPLENKNIPLYVKSFLKPDASGTVVRTGVQTKPLIPSFIFKNNQVLISISAKDFSFIAEDNLAKIFELFASSGVKINLMQNSAISFSVCMDMDEFKIPPLTEALKQDFKVLYNTGVMLCTIRHYYQNTIDTLTAGKEILLEQRSRNTAQLVIRDIKK
;
A
#
# COMPACT_ATOMS: atom_id res chain seq x y z
N PHE A 1 -16.44 -24.19 -2.89
CA PHE A 1 -16.14 -23.48 -1.62
C PHE A 1 -16.67 -24.18 -0.36
N GLN A 2 -17.76 -24.95 -0.38
CA GLN A 2 -18.34 -25.57 0.83
C GLN A 2 -17.47 -26.66 1.50
N LYS A 3 -16.35 -27.05 0.94
CA LYS A 3 -15.42 -28.06 1.50
C LYS A 3 -14.00 -27.55 1.76
N GLU A 4 -13.71 -26.31 1.40
CA GLU A 4 -12.37 -25.71 1.54
C GLU A 4 -12.35 -24.80 2.77
N LYS A 5 -11.22 -24.81 3.48
CA LYS A 5 -10.98 -23.88 4.58
C LYS A 5 -10.61 -22.53 3.99
N LEU A 6 -11.40 -21.51 4.25
CA LEU A 6 -11.21 -20.19 3.67
C LEU A 6 -11.14 -19.11 4.76
N LEU A 7 -10.05 -18.35 4.78
CA LEU A 7 -9.96 -17.13 5.55
C LEU A 7 -10.11 -15.94 4.61
N VAL A 8 -11.12 -15.11 4.87
CA VAL A 8 -11.46 -13.93 4.06
C VAL A 8 -11.09 -12.68 4.82
N VAL A 9 -10.16 -11.90 4.26
CA VAL A 9 -9.76 -10.59 4.79
C VAL A 9 -10.47 -9.50 3.99
N VAL A 10 -11.23 -8.65 4.69
CA VAL A 10 -12.04 -7.60 4.04
C VAL A 10 -11.54 -6.23 4.50
N SER A 11 -11.41 -5.30 3.56
CA SER A 11 -11.07 -3.90 3.81
C SER A 11 -12.31 -3.04 4.05
N ALA A 12 -12.11 -1.79 4.45
CA ALA A 12 -13.18 -0.79 4.55
C ALA A 12 -13.92 -0.61 3.22
N MET A 13 -15.20 -0.28 3.26
CA MET A 13 -16.04 -0.09 2.07
C MET A 13 -15.73 1.24 1.37
N GLY A 14 -15.58 1.20 0.06
CA GLY A 14 -15.44 2.38 -0.79
C GLY A 14 -14.29 3.29 -0.36
N LYS A 15 -14.59 4.57 -0.06
CA LYS A 15 -13.62 5.57 0.38
C LYS A 15 -13.69 5.86 1.89
N THR A 16 -14.17 4.91 2.69
CA THR A 16 -14.39 5.09 4.12
C THR A 16 -13.10 5.45 4.86
N THR A 17 -11.98 4.82 4.53
CA THR A 17 -10.68 5.14 5.14
C THR A 17 -10.34 6.63 4.98
N ASN A 18 -10.47 7.18 3.76
CA ASN A 18 -10.21 8.61 3.50
C ASN A 18 -11.22 9.53 4.25
N ALA A 19 -12.48 9.10 4.35
CA ALA A 19 -13.48 9.86 5.09
C ALA A 19 -13.20 9.88 6.60
N LEU A 20 -12.75 8.75 7.17
CA LEU A 20 -12.32 8.67 8.57
C LEU A 20 -11.01 9.42 8.82
N GLU A 21 -10.09 9.47 7.85
CA GLU A 21 -8.90 10.34 7.93
C GLU A 21 -9.30 11.82 8.09
N LYS A 22 -10.38 12.26 7.40
CA LYS A 22 -10.92 13.60 7.60
C LYS A 22 -11.44 13.78 9.02
N VAL A 23 -12.14 12.79 9.60
CA VAL A 23 -12.58 12.84 11.00
C VAL A 23 -11.40 13.02 11.95
N VAL A 24 -10.33 12.25 11.77
CA VAL A 24 -9.09 12.37 12.58
C VAL A 24 -8.48 13.76 12.45
N ASN A 25 -8.34 14.27 11.22
CA ASN A 25 -7.76 15.59 10.98
C ASN A 25 -8.59 16.71 11.61
N ASP A 26 -9.92 16.67 11.44
CA ASP A 26 -10.84 17.66 12.01
C ASP A 26 -10.78 17.62 13.55
N PHE A 27 -10.71 16.43 14.16
CA PHE A 27 -10.60 16.23 15.59
C PHE A 27 -9.25 16.70 16.14
N PHE A 28 -8.15 16.17 15.59
CA PHE A 28 -6.81 16.39 16.16
C PHE A 28 -6.31 17.81 15.96
N TYR A 29 -6.53 18.40 14.80
CA TYR A 29 -6.12 19.78 14.51
C TYR A 29 -7.19 20.81 14.85
N GLN A 30 -8.35 20.39 15.39
CA GLN A 30 -9.49 21.24 15.71
C GLN A 30 -9.94 22.10 14.51
N LYS A 31 -9.93 21.49 13.33
CA LYS A 31 -10.32 22.09 12.05
C LYS A 31 -11.57 21.40 11.53
N GLY A 32 -12.62 22.17 11.25
CA GLY A 32 -13.88 21.61 10.78
C GLY A 32 -14.74 20.99 11.89
N ASN A 33 -15.59 20.01 11.51
CA ASN A 33 -16.53 19.36 12.42
C ASN A 33 -16.37 17.83 12.34
N ALA A 34 -15.57 17.28 13.25
CA ALA A 34 -15.30 15.85 13.32
C ALA A 34 -16.57 15.00 13.51
N HIS A 35 -17.55 15.49 14.31
CA HIS A 35 -18.83 14.79 14.50
C HIS A 35 -19.64 14.72 13.22
N GLN A 36 -19.76 15.83 12.49
CA GLN A 36 -20.46 15.84 11.21
C GLN A 36 -19.79 14.90 10.21
N ALA A 37 -18.46 14.93 10.11
CA ALA A 37 -17.72 14.03 9.24
C ALA A 37 -17.92 12.56 9.62
N LEU A 38 -17.98 12.22 10.92
CA LEU A 38 -18.28 10.87 11.38
C LEU A 38 -19.73 10.45 11.07
N ASP A 39 -20.70 11.36 11.22
CA ASP A 39 -22.10 11.11 10.87
C ASP A 39 -22.29 10.86 9.36
N GLU A 40 -21.54 11.55 8.51
CA GLU A 40 -21.52 11.28 7.06
C GLU A 40 -21.05 9.84 6.78
N VAL A 41 -20.00 9.38 7.44
CA VAL A 41 -19.51 7.99 7.32
C VAL A 41 -20.54 7.00 7.86
N ARG A 42 -21.15 7.28 8.99
CA ARG A 42 -22.23 6.44 9.56
C ARG A 42 -23.41 6.32 8.60
N ASN A 43 -23.91 7.43 8.06
CA ASN A 43 -25.05 7.44 7.16
C ASN A 43 -24.77 6.71 5.87
N PHE A 44 -23.54 6.78 5.32
CA PHE A 44 -23.11 5.98 4.18
C PHE A 44 -23.30 4.48 4.43
N HIS A 45 -22.86 3.98 5.58
CA HIS A 45 -22.99 2.56 5.91
C HIS A 45 -24.42 2.17 6.24
N ILE A 46 -25.19 3.02 6.92
CA ILE A 46 -26.63 2.77 7.17
C ILE A 46 -27.38 2.63 5.84
N THR A 47 -27.12 3.50 4.86
CA THR A 47 -27.75 3.41 3.54
C THR A 47 -27.44 2.07 2.84
N ILE A 48 -26.21 1.59 2.94
CA ILE A 48 -25.82 0.28 2.40
C ILE A 48 -26.56 -0.84 3.15
N MET A 49 -26.59 -0.80 4.47
CA MET A 49 -27.27 -1.81 5.27
C MET A 49 -28.77 -1.84 4.98
N GLU A 50 -29.39 -0.68 4.83
CA GLU A 50 -30.82 -0.57 4.47
C GLU A 50 -31.13 -1.19 3.09
N ALA A 51 -30.17 -1.15 2.17
CA ALA A 51 -30.31 -1.78 0.87
C ALA A 51 -30.04 -3.29 0.91
N LEU A 52 -29.16 -3.77 1.80
CA LEU A 52 -28.80 -5.18 1.88
C LEU A 52 -29.75 -6.01 2.75
N PHE A 53 -30.30 -5.45 3.82
CA PHE A 53 -31.09 -6.17 4.80
C PHE A 53 -32.57 -5.75 4.72
N GLU A 54 -33.48 -6.70 4.44
CA GLU A 54 -34.92 -6.44 4.47
C GLU A 54 -35.39 -6.13 5.90
N ASN A 55 -34.91 -6.92 6.87
CA ASN A 55 -35.21 -6.73 8.28
C ASN A 55 -34.36 -5.59 8.88
N LYS A 56 -34.97 -4.42 9.10
CA LYS A 56 -34.30 -3.26 9.70
C LYS A 56 -34.00 -3.44 11.21
N GLN A 57 -34.48 -4.50 11.83
CA GLN A 57 -34.16 -4.88 13.21
C GLN A 57 -33.09 -5.98 13.29
N HIS A 58 -32.42 -6.29 12.16
CA HIS A 58 -31.31 -7.25 12.16
C HIS A 58 -30.21 -6.78 13.14
N ALA A 59 -29.64 -7.73 13.90
CA ALA A 59 -28.67 -7.43 14.95
C ALA A 59 -27.47 -6.57 14.48
N VAL A 60 -27.09 -6.72 13.21
CA VAL A 60 -25.96 -5.97 12.61
C VAL A 60 -26.13 -4.44 12.69
N PHE A 61 -27.37 -3.91 12.67
CA PHE A 61 -27.61 -2.48 12.84
C PHE A 61 -27.13 -2.00 14.20
N GLY A 62 -27.45 -2.75 15.27
CA GLY A 62 -26.99 -2.47 16.62
C GLY A 62 -25.48 -2.61 16.78
N GLU A 63 -24.88 -3.65 16.18
CA GLU A 63 -23.43 -3.87 16.23
C GLU A 63 -22.64 -2.76 15.53
N VAL A 64 -23.09 -2.31 14.37
CA VAL A 64 -22.47 -1.21 13.60
C VAL A 64 -22.65 0.11 14.36
N GLN A 65 -23.84 0.34 14.94
CA GLN A 65 -24.09 1.53 15.75
C GLN A 65 -23.12 1.61 16.94
N GLN A 66 -22.87 0.50 17.64
CA GLN A 66 -21.92 0.45 18.76
C GLN A 66 -20.49 0.82 18.34
N ILE A 67 -20.04 0.42 17.14
CA ILE A 67 -18.72 0.80 16.62
C ILE A 67 -18.66 2.31 16.40
N PHE A 68 -19.69 2.91 15.80
CA PHE A 68 -19.73 4.35 15.59
C PHE A 68 -19.85 5.13 16.90
N ASP A 69 -20.61 4.63 17.87
CA ASP A 69 -20.73 5.27 19.19
C ASP A 69 -19.41 5.23 19.95
N SER A 70 -18.66 4.11 19.89
CA SER A 70 -17.32 4.01 20.45
C SER A 70 -16.35 4.99 19.76
N THR A 71 -16.44 5.13 18.43
CA THR A 71 -15.63 6.10 17.69
C THR A 71 -16.00 7.54 18.04
N ALA A 72 -17.29 7.83 18.21
CA ALA A 72 -17.77 9.15 18.67
C ALA A 72 -17.29 9.49 20.07
N GLN A 73 -17.19 8.49 20.97
CA GLN A 73 -16.60 8.69 22.30
C GLN A 73 -15.14 9.14 22.21
N ILE A 74 -14.34 8.53 21.31
CA ILE A 74 -12.94 8.96 21.07
C ILE A 74 -12.89 10.41 20.62
N VAL A 75 -13.75 10.80 19.67
CA VAL A 75 -13.83 12.18 19.15
C VAL A 75 -14.24 13.18 20.25
N ASN A 76 -14.89 12.73 21.33
CA ASN A 76 -15.26 13.56 22.49
C ASN A 76 -14.17 13.61 23.58
N THR A 77 -13.10 12.81 23.47
CA THR A 77 -12.06 12.81 24.50
C THR A 77 -11.17 14.04 24.39
N LYS A 78 -10.52 14.38 25.50
CA LYS A 78 -9.44 15.36 25.49
C LYS A 78 -8.23 14.77 24.77
N LEU A 79 -7.55 15.62 23.98
CA LEU A 79 -6.33 15.22 23.28
C LEU A 79 -5.18 15.03 24.28
N GLU A 80 -4.79 13.79 24.51
CA GLU A 80 -3.68 13.41 25.39
C GLU A 80 -2.65 12.51 24.68
N GLY A 81 -3.03 11.96 23.52
CA GLY A 81 -2.20 11.06 22.72
C GLY A 81 -1.60 11.69 21.46
N SER A 82 -0.80 10.91 20.75
CA SER A 82 -0.22 11.31 19.45
C SER A 82 -1.27 11.27 18.34
N PHE A 83 -0.99 11.97 17.23
CA PHE A 83 -1.81 11.89 16.02
C PHE A 83 -1.96 10.43 15.53
N GLY A 84 -0.87 9.66 15.57
CA GLY A 84 -0.89 8.26 15.13
C GLY A 84 -1.81 7.39 15.97
N PHE A 85 -1.84 7.59 17.29
CA PHE A 85 -2.76 6.88 18.19
C PHE A 85 -4.22 7.13 17.83
N TYR A 86 -4.60 8.39 17.66
CA TYR A 86 -5.98 8.74 17.28
C TYR A 86 -6.32 8.33 15.86
N TYR A 87 -5.34 8.39 14.95
CA TYR A 87 -5.50 7.88 13.60
C TYR A 87 -5.91 6.40 13.62
N ASP A 88 -5.13 5.55 14.27
CA ASP A 88 -5.39 4.11 14.33
C ASP A 88 -6.72 3.80 15.03
N SER A 89 -7.02 4.51 16.12
CA SER A 89 -8.24 4.31 16.90
C SER A 89 -9.51 4.67 16.13
N ILE A 90 -9.48 5.71 15.29
CA ILE A 90 -10.65 6.19 14.54
C ILE A 90 -10.77 5.50 13.20
N VAL A 91 -9.66 5.41 12.44
CA VAL A 91 -9.70 4.88 11.06
C VAL A 91 -10.05 3.39 11.03
N SER A 92 -9.64 2.63 12.05
CA SER A 92 -9.96 1.20 12.19
C SER A 92 -11.47 0.88 12.20
N ALA A 93 -12.32 1.84 12.55
CA ALA A 93 -13.77 1.66 12.53
C ALA A 93 -14.28 1.27 11.13
N GLY A 94 -13.62 1.71 10.07
CA GLY A 94 -14.00 1.39 8.70
C GLY A 94 -13.96 -0.11 8.41
N GLU A 95 -12.89 -0.79 8.80
CA GLU A 95 -12.72 -2.23 8.63
C GLU A 95 -13.65 -3.03 9.55
N LEU A 96 -13.82 -2.58 10.79
CA LEU A 96 -14.73 -3.24 11.74
C LEU A 96 -16.16 -3.21 11.23
N VAL A 97 -16.65 -2.05 10.80
CA VAL A 97 -18.00 -1.88 10.24
C VAL A 97 -18.18 -2.70 8.97
N SER A 98 -17.24 -2.58 8.02
CA SER A 98 -17.29 -3.30 6.76
C SER A 98 -17.43 -4.81 6.97
N THR A 99 -16.58 -5.38 7.81
CA THR A 99 -16.57 -6.83 8.04
C THR A 99 -17.81 -7.32 8.80
N LYS A 100 -18.38 -6.54 9.70
CA LYS A 100 -19.65 -6.86 10.35
C LYS A 100 -20.79 -6.95 9.33
N ILE A 101 -20.89 -5.97 8.45
CA ILE A 101 -21.91 -5.93 7.40
C ILE A 101 -21.77 -7.11 6.45
N VAL A 102 -20.54 -7.37 5.95
CA VAL A 102 -20.27 -8.46 5.00
C VAL A 102 -20.55 -9.82 5.64
N SER A 103 -20.08 -10.06 6.87
CA SER A 103 -20.32 -11.32 7.58
C SER A 103 -21.81 -11.58 7.79
N ALA A 104 -22.57 -10.59 8.25
CA ALA A 104 -24.00 -10.70 8.47
C ALA A 104 -24.75 -10.99 7.15
N HIS A 105 -24.40 -10.28 6.07
CA HIS A 105 -25.03 -10.46 4.77
C HIS A 105 -24.75 -11.85 4.17
N LEU A 106 -23.52 -12.35 4.30
CA LEU A 106 -23.17 -13.71 3.88
C LEU A 106 -23.99 -14.75 4.65
N ASN A 107 -24.09 -14.62 5.97
CA ASN A 107 -24.88 -15.52 6.80
C ASN A 107 -26.39 -15.50 6.42
N GLU A 108 -26.97 -14.31 6.21
CA GLU A 108 -28.35 -14.17 5.75
C GLU A 108 -28.56 -14.77 4.36
N SER A 109 -27.53 -14.72 3.51
CA SER A 109 -27.53 -15.34 2.17
C SER A 109 -27.27 -16.85 2.18
N GLY A 110 -27.17 -17.48 3.35
CA GLY A 110 -26.91 -18.92 3.51
C GLY A 110 -25.45 -19.33 3.37
N ILE A 111 -24.52 -18.38 3.32
CA ILE A 111 -23.08 -18.63 3.32
C ILE A 111 -22.58 -18.47 4.75
N ASN A 112 -22.67 -19.56 5.52
CA ASN A 112 -22.27 -19.56 6.92
C ASN A 112 -20.79 -19.22 7.08
N ASN A 113 -20.48 -18.24 7.93
CA ASN A 113 -19.13 -17.83 8.24
C ASN A 113 -19.01 -17.44 9.71
N SER A 114 -17.79 -17.49 10.22
CA SER A 114 -17.43 -17.03 11.55
C SER A 114 -16.71 -15.66 11.45
N TRP A 115 -17.31 -14.61 12.01
CA TRP A 115 -16.66 -13.31 12.12
C TRP A 115 -15.60 -13.33 13.24
N LEU A 116 -14.39 -12.90 12.92
CA LEU A 116 -13.27 -12.83 13.85
C LEU A 116 -12.79 -11.38 13.98
N ASP A 117 -12.64 -10.87 15.20
CA ASP A 117 -11.93 -9.62 15.45
C ASP A 117 -10.42 -9.87 15.29
N VAL A 118 -9.82 -9.33 14.25
CA VAL A 118 -8.40 -9.51 13.92
C VAL A 118 -7.48 -9.10 15.08
N ARG A 119 -7.88 -8.14 15.91
CA ARG A 119 -7.11 -7.61 17.05
C ARG A 119 -6.87 -8.68 18.13
N THR A 120 -7.70 -9.72 18.18
CA THR A 120 -7.50 -10.86 19.09
C THR A 120 -6.34 -11.76 18.64
N VAL A 121 -5.96 -11.71 17.38
CA VAL A 121 -4.95 -12.58 16.76
C VAL A 121 -3.72 -11.82 16.31
N LEU A 122 -3.89 -10.73 15.56
CA LEU A 122 -2.78 -9.98 14.99
C LEU A 122 -2.22 -8.98 15.99
N LYS A 123 -1.08 -9.33 16.56
CA LYS A 123 -0.38 -8.49 17.56
C LYS A 123 0.73 -7.69 16.89
N THR A 124 0.89 -6.45 17.37
CA THR A 124 1.88 -5.50 16.86
C THR A 124 2.59 -4.78 18.02
N ASP A 125 3.65 -4.05 17.69
CA ASP A 125 4.15 -3.00 18.58
C ASP A 125 3.25 -1.74 18.53
N SER A 126 3.56 -0.75 19.36
CA SER A 126 2.85 0.54 19.44
C SER A 126 3.36 1.56 18.41
N THR A 127 3.93 1.12 17.27
CA THR A 127 4.27 2.01 16.15
C THR A 127 3.01 2.33 15.37
N TYR A 128 2.24 3.32 15.87
CA TYR A 128 0.97 3.70 15.23
C TYR A 128 1.15 4.09 13.77
N ARG A 129 0.16 3.77 12.91
CA ARG A 129 0.11 3.92 11.46
C ARG A 129 1.02 2.97 10.66
N GLU A 130 1.96 2.30 11.30
CA GLU A 130 2.86 1.30 10.69
C GLU A 130 3.24 0.22 11.72
N GLY A 131 2.26 -0.34 12.44
CA GLY A 131 2.45 -1.36 13.46
C GLY A 131 3.30 -2.51 12.95
N LYS A 132 4.35 -2.85 13.69
CA LYS A 132 5.24 -3.97 13.36
C LYS A 132 4.69 -5.24 13.99
N VAL A 133 4.47 -6.24 13.16
CA VAL A 133 3.84 -7.49 13.58
C VAL A 133 4.74 -8.26 14.54
N ASP A 134 4.19 -8.68 15.67
CA ASP A 134 4.76 -9.73 16.53
C ASP A 134 4.39 -11.10 15.92
N TRP A 135 5.31 -11.62 15.12
CA TRP A 135 5.12 -12.89 14.41
C TRP A 135 4.96 -14.08 15.33
N MET A 136 5.68 -14.10 16.46
CA MET A 136 5.65 -15.22 17.40
C MET A 136 4.30 -15.29 18.13
N GLN A 137 3.87 -14.17 18.70
CA GLN A 137 2.61 -14.11 19.43
C GLN A 137 1.42 -14.29 18.47
N SER A 138 1.43 -13.63 17.30
CA SER A 138 0.38 -13.76 16.31
C SER A 138 0.29 -15.19 15.76
N SER A 139 1.41 -15.91 15.60
CA SER A 139 1.40 -17.31 15.17
C SER A 139 0.72 -18.22 16.18
N ALA A 140 1.06 -18.10 17.46
CA ALA A 140 0.43 -18.88 18.51
C ALA A 140 -1.09 -18.63 18.55
N LEU A 141 -1.51 -17.36 18.53
CA LEU A 141 -2.93 -16.98 18.56
C LEU A 141 -3.67 -17.41 17.28
N ALA A 142 -3.04 -17.38 16.13
CA ALA A 142 -3.65 -17.86 14.88
C ALA A 142 -3.93 -19.36 14.95
N HIS A 143 -3.00 -20.14 15.49
CA HIS A 143 -3.22 -21.58 15.71
C HIS A 143 -4.28 -21.88 16.77
N ASP A 144 -4.32 -21.12 17.84
CA ASP A 144 -5.25 -21.37 18.95
C ASP A 144 -6.69 -20.89 18.65
N ILE A 145 -6.85 -19.81 17.89
CA ILE A 145 -8.13 -19.16 17.65
C ILE A 145 -8.66 -19.47 16.23
N VAL A 146 -7.84 -19.26 15.19
CA VAL A 146 -8.30 -19.33 13.80
C VAL A 146 -8.43 -20.77 13.32
N MET A 147 -7.44 -21.63 13.65
CA MET A 147 -7.46 -23.02 13.18
C MET A 147 -8.66 -23.82 13.67
N PRO A 148 -9.14 -23.69 14.92
CA PRO A 148 -10.36 -24.33 15.37
C PRO A 148 -11.61 -23.85 14.58
N LEU A 149 -11.71 -22.54 14.30
CA LEU A 149 -12.81 -21.99 13.50
C LEU A 149 -12.82 -22.55 12.08
N LEU A 150 -11.66 -22.66 11.43
CA LEU A 150 -11.51 -23.23 10.09
C LEU A 150 -11.76 -24.75 10.05
N LYS A 151 -11.63 -25.47 11.17
CA LYS A 151 -11.93 -26.91 11.30
C LYS A 151 -13.36 -27.18 11.72
N GLY A 152 -14.10 -26.16 12.15
CA GLY A 152 -15.50 -26.25 12.58
C GLY A 152 -16.48 -26.44 11.41
N GLU A 153 -17.78 -26.40 11.74
CA GLU A 153 -18.86 -26.53 10.74
C GLU A 153 -18.82 -25.42 9.69
N ASN A 154 -18.42 -24.21 10.10
CA ASN A 154 -18.22 -23.06 9.23
C ASN A 154 -16.75 -22.99 8.81
N SER A 155 -16.39 -23.58 7.68
CA SER A 155 -15.03 -23.56 7.15
C SER A 155 -14.59 -22.20 6.62
N ILE A 156 -15.42 -21.14 6.75
CA ILE A 156 -15.15 -19.77 6.34
C ILE A 156 -15.00 -18.90 7.58
N VAL A 157 -13.83 -18.26 7.70
CA VAL A 157 -13.55 -17.22 8.71
C VAL A 157 -13.41 -15.88 8.02
N LEU A 158 -14.15 -14.88 8.46
CA LEU A 158 -14.11 -13.52 7.92
C LEU A 158 -13.53 -12.57 8.96
N THR A 159 -12.54 -11.79 8.57
CA THR A 159 -11.83 -10.88 9.46
C THR A 159 -11.44 -9.56 8.77
N GLN A 160 -11.00 -8.58 9.55
CA GLN A 160 -10.55 -7.28 9.09
C GLN A 160 -9.16 -7.36 8.49
N GLY A 161 -8.91 -6.58 7.44
CA GLY A 161 -7.58 -6.23 7.01
C GLY A 161 -7.06 -4.96 7.72
N PHE A 162 -5.82 -4.57 7.43
CA PHE A 162 -5.23 -3.28 7.78
C PHE A 162 -4.95 -3.03 9.27
N ILE A 163 -5.68 -3.63 10.18
CA ILE A 163 -5.60 -3.37 11.62
C ILE A 163 -5.00 -4.54 12.41
N GLY A 164 -4.43 -4.23 13.57
CA GLY A 164 -3.92 -5.14 14.58
C GLY A 164 -4.11 -4.55 15.97
N CYS A 165 -3.38 -5.08 16.95
CA CYS A 165 -3.51 -4.66 18.34
C CYS A 165 -2.16 -4.71 19.04
N ASP A 166 -1.82 -3.67 19.80
CA ASP A 166 -0.61 -3.66 20.63
C ASP A 166 -0.81 -4.40 21.97
N SER A 167 0.24 -4.45 22.78
CA SER A 167 0.23 -5.14 24.08
C SER A 167 -0.67 -4.48 25.12
N GLU A 168 -1.06 -3.22 24.93
CA GLU A 168 -1.98 -2.46 25.80
C GLU A 168 -3.43 -2.53 25.33
N ASN A 169 -3.71 -3.37 24.33
CA ASN A 169 -5.00 -3.50 23.65
C ASN A 169 -5.45 -2.27 22.88
N HIS A 170 -4.53 -1.38 22.49
CA HIS A 170 -4.85 -0.33 21.56
C HIS A 170 -4.83 -0.86 20.13
N THR A 171 -5.79 -0.40 19.33
CA THR A 171 -5.80 -0.72 17.90
C THR A 171 -4.64 -0.03 17.20
N THR A 172 -3.95 -0.78 16.34
CA THR A 172 -2.88 -0.29 15.47
C THR A 172 -3.24 -0.51 14.01
N THR A 173 -2.64 0.26 13.10
CA THR A 173 -2.77 0.03 11.66
C THR A 173 -1.45 -0.38 11.03
N LEU A 174 -1.50 -1.17 9.95
CA LEU A 174 -0.32 -1.75 9.29
C LEU A 174 0.27 -0.88 8.17
N GLY A 175 -0.29 0.31 7.97
CA GLY A 175 0.14 1.25 6.95
C GLY A 175 -0.40 0.93 5.56
N ARG A 176 0.27 1.48 4.54
CA ARG A 176 -0.17 1.42 3.15
C ARG A 176 -0.40 -0.03 2.67
N GLU A 177 -1.52 -0.26 1.96
CA GLU A 177 -1.98 -1.57 1.47
C GLU A 177 -2.08 -2.63 2.59
N GLY A 178 -2.45 -2.16 3.79
CA GLY A 178 -2.47 -2.98 5.00
C GLY A 178 -3.40 -4.18 4.93
N SER A 179 -4.49 -4.13 4.17
CA SER A 179 -5.41 -5.28 4.03
C SER A 179 -4.78 -6.41 3.23
N ASP A 180 -4.09 -6.12 2.13
CA ASP A 180 -3.32 -7.11 1.37
C ASP A 180 -2.20 -7.72 2.25
N TYR A 181 -1.57 -6.87 3.08
CA TYR A 181 -0.55 -7.31 4.01
C TYR A 181 -1.13 -8.20 5.13
N SER A 182 -2.31 -7.87 5.69
CA SER A 182 -3.00 -8.73 6.65
C SER A 182 -3.29 -10.12 6.08
N ALA A 183 -3.76 -10.18 4.83
CA ALA A 183 -4.01 -11.45 4.17
C ALA A 183 -2.72 -12.28 3.99
N ALA A 184 -1.60 -11.63 3.63
CA ALA A 184 -0.30 -12.29 3.52
C ALA A 184 0.25 -12.76 4.89
N ILE A 185 0.01 -12.00 5.96
CA ILE A 185 0.35 -12.42 7.32
C ILE A 185 -0.42 -13.68 7.68
N PHE A 186 -1.75 -13.70 7.51
CA PHE A 186 -2.54 -14.89 7.80
C PHE A 186 -2.16 -16.07 6.91
N ALA A 187 -1.90 -15.86 5.63
CA ALA A 187 -1.42 -16.91 4.74
C ALA A 187 -0.12 -17.54 5.27
N TYR A 188 0.81 -16.71 5.74
CA TYR A 188 2.04 -17.17 6.38
C TYR A 188 1.80 -17.89 7.71
N LEU A 189 0.98 -17.32 8.62
CA LEU A 189 0.73 -17.87 9.97
C LEU A 189 0.01 -19.21 9.94
N LEU A 190 -0.84 -19.42 8.93
CA LEU A 190 -1.70 -20.61 8.82
C LEU A 190 -1.19 -21.63 7.78
N ASP A 191 0.01 -21.42 7.22
CA ASP A 191 0.57 -22.27 6.15
C ASP A 191 -0.42 -22.47 4.99
N ALA A 192 -0.98 -21.37 4.49
CA ALA A 192 -1.95 -21.42 3.41
C ALA A 192 -1.34 -22.03 2.14
N GLU A 193 -2.13 -22.80 1.40
CA GLU A 193 -1.73 -23.39 0.11
C GLU A 193 -1.55 -22.30 -0.95
N GLU A 194 -2.41 -21.27 -0.91
CA GLU A 194 -2.40 -20.14 -1.86
C GLU A 194 -3.11 -18.92 -1.26
N MET A 195 -2.85 -17.75 -1.82
CA MET A 195 -3.47 -16.48 -1.47
C MET A 195 -4.06 -15.79 -2.69
N TYR A 196 -5.24 -15.22 -2.55
CA TYR A 196 -5.92 -14.44 -3.59
C TYR A 196 -6.10 -13.00 -3.16
N ILE A 197 -5.77 -12.06 -4.04
CA ILE A 197 -6.13 -10.65 -3.92
C ILE A 197 -7.12 -10.33 -5.04
N TRP A 198 -8.28 -9.83 -4.65
CA TRP A 198 -9.32 -9.40 -5.57
C TRP A 198 -9.30 -7.87 -5.70
N LYS A 199 -9.09 -7.38 -6.91
CA LYS A 199 -9.03 -5.94 -7.22
C LYS A 199 -9.94 -5.59 -8.40
N ASP A 200 -10.02 -4.30 -8.72
CA ASP A 200 -10.73 -3.76 -9.90
C ASP A 200 -9.92 -3.86 -11.21
N VAL A 201 -8.71 -4.40 -11.14
CA VAL A 201 -7.80 -4.58 -12.29
C VAL A 201 -7.75 -6.04 -12.75
N PRO A 202 -7.42 -6.32 -14.02
CA PRO A 202 -7.42 -7.69 -14.57
C PRO A 202 -6.28 -8.59 -14.03
N GLY A 203 -5.36 -8.03 -13.29
CA GLY A 203 -4.13 -8.65 -12.80
C GLY A 203 -2.99 -7.62 -12.78
N VAL A 204 -1.75 -8.08 -12.72
CA VAL A 204 -0.58 -7.23 -12.86
C VAL A 204 -0.35 -6.93 -14.34
N LEU A 205 -0.32 -5.64 -14.69
CA LEU A 205 0.00 -5.19 -16.03
C LEU A 205 1.49 -4.83 -16.12
N ASN A 206 2.05 -4.95 -17.31
CA ASN A 206 3.43 -4.55 -17.58
C ASN A 206 3.61 -3.01 -17.65
N ALA A 207 2.53 -2.25 -17.67
CA ALA A 207 2.53 -0.79 -17.61
C ALA A 207 1.18 -0.27 -17.10
N ASP A 208 1.14 0.97 -16.62
CA ASP A 208 -0.14 1.67 -16.40
C ASP A 208 -0.73 2.08 -17.76
N PRO A 209 -1.95 1.62 -18.10
CA PRO A 209 -2.61 1.94 -19.38
C PRO A 209 -2.79 3.44 -19.63
N LYS A 210 -2.77 4.28 -18.57
CA LYS A 210 -2.84 5.73 -18.69
C LYS A 210 -1.62 6.35 -19.37
N PHE A 211 -0.46 5.67 -19.27
CA PHE A 211 0.82 6.14 -19.83
C PHE A 211 1.30 5.29 -21.00
N TYR A 212 0.81 4.06 -21.11
CA TYR A 212 1.20 3.13 -22.15
C TYR A 212 -0.02 2.35 -22.66
N SER A 213 -0.56 2.74 -23.82
CA SER A 213 -1.79 2.18 -24.37
C SER A 213 -1.74 0.68 -24.67
N ASP A 214 -0.53 0.18 -24.98
CA ASP A 214 -0.30 -1.22 -25.34
C ASP A 214 0.06 -2.09 -24.12
N ALA A 215 -0.38 -1.65 -22.92
CA ALA A 215 -0.16 -2.38 -21.70
C ALA A 215 -0.76 -3.79 -21.77
N GLN A 216 0.03 -4.80 -21.40
CA GLN A 216 -0.33 -6.20 -21.43
C GLN A 216 -0.39 -6.78 -20.02
N LYS A 217 -1.35 -7.68 -19.80
CA LYS A 217 -1.41 -8.44 -18.56
C LYS A 217 -0.27 -9.47 -18.52
N LEU A 218 0.41 -9.54 -17.40
CA LEU A 218 1.39 -10.59 -17.11
C LEU A 218 0.64 -11.79 -16.52
N ASP A 219 0.70 -12.95 -17.19
CA ASP A 219 0.02 -14.15 -16.68
C ASP A 219 0.71 -14.70 -15.43
N GLN A 220 2.03 -14.58 -15.39
CA GLN A 220 2.84 -14.98 -14.23
C GLN A 220 4.07 -14.09 -14.08
N ILE A 221 4.50 -13.91 -12.82
CA ILE A 221 5.63 -13.07 -12.46
C ILE A 221 6.36 -13.68 -11.26
N SER A 222 7.69 -13.55 -11.20
CA SER A 222 8.45 -13.98 -10.03
C SER A 222 8.24 -13.03 -8.83
N TYR A 223 8.42 -13.53 -7.60
CA TYR A 223 8.42 -12.66 -6.42
C TYR A 223 9.44 -11.54 -6.53
N HIS A 224 10.64 -11.85 -7.04
CA HIS A 224 11.70 -10.87 -7.24
C HIS A 224 11.27 -9.76 -8.19
N ASP A 225 10.68 -10.08 -9.34
CA ASP A 225 10.22 -9.06 -10.28
C ASP A 225 9.04 -8.28 -9.72
N ALA A 226 8.13 -8.93 -8.99
CA ALA A 226 7.01 -8.25 -8.33
C ALA A 226 7.49 -7.23 -7.27
N ILE A 227 8.50 -7.60 -6.46
CA ILE A 227 9.13 -6.69 -5.48
C ILE A 227 9.81 -5.51 -6.19
N GLU A 228 10.57 -5.77 -7.26
CA GLU A 228 11.23 -4.70 -7.99
C GLU A 228 10.24 -3.75 -8.67
N LEU A 229 9.21 -4.28 -9.33
CA LEU A 229 8.16 -3.43 -9.92
C LEU A 229 7.49 -2.56 -8.86
N ALA A 230 7.18 -3.13 -7.70
CA ALA A 230 6.60 -2.40 -6.58
C ALA A 230 7.55 -1.35 -6.00
N TYR A 231 8.84 -1.64 -5.88
CA TYR A 231 9.86 -0.69 -5.44
C TYR A 231 9.94 0.53 -6.35
N TYR A 232 9.90 0.31 -7.67
CA TYR A 232 9.93 1.39 -8.64
C TYR A 232 8.60 2.16 -8.74
N GLY A 233 7.52 1.65 -8.15
CA GLY A 233 6.25 2.38 -8.02
C GLY A 233 5.04 1.76 -8.72
N ALA A 234 5.14 0.52 -9.19
CA ALA A 234 3.97 -0.22 -9.62
C ALA A 234 3.02 -0.45 -8.43
N SER A 235 1.76 -0.02 -8.56
CA SER A 235 0.83 0.09 -7.43
C SER A 235 -0.06 -1.13 -7.20
N VAL A 236 0.22 -2.28 -7.84
CA VAL A 236 -0.71 -3.43 -7.76
C VAL A 236 -0.53 -4.24 -6.48
N ILE A 237 0.73 -4.44 -6.02
CA ILE A 237 1.05 -5.22 -4.82
C ILE A 237 2.21 -4.52 -4.09
N HIS A 238 2.09 -4.35 -2.77
CA HIS A 238 3.17 -3.76 -1.97
C HIS A 238 4.23 -4.81 -1.59
N PRO A 239 5.54 -4.47 -1.51
CA PRO A 239 6.60 -5.41 -1.10
C PRO A 239 6.36 -6.08 0.26
N LYS A 240 5.74 -5.38 1.21
CA LYS A 240 5.36 -5.96 2.52
C LYS A 240 4.46 -7.19 2.38
N THR A 241 3.55 -7.20 1.39
CA THR A 241 2.65 -8.32 1.11
C THR A 241 3.39 -9.52 0.51
N ILE A 242 4.38 -9.28 -0.34
CA ILE A 242 5.09 -10.33 -1.07
C ILE A 242 6.04 -11.10 -0.15
N LYS A 243 6.74 -10.42 0.76
CA LYS A 243 7.80 -11.01 1.58
C LYS A 243 7.38 -12.21 2.44
N PRO A 244 6.26 -12.19 3.19
CA PRO A 244 5.78 -13.35 3.93
C PRO A 244 5.47 -14.54 3.01
N LEU A 245 4.90 -14.29 1.85
CA LEU A 245 4.52 -15.33 0.89
C LEU A 245 5.75 -15.98 0.24
N GLU A 246 6.74 -15.18 -0.14
CA GLU A 246 8.01 -15.67 -0.67
C GLU A 246 8.72 -16.59 0.33
N ASN A 247 8.75 -16.22 1.62
CA ASN A 247 9.40 -16.99 2.67
C ASN A 247 8.83 -18.42 2.82
N LYS A 248 7.55 -18.63 2.50
CA LYS A 248 6.89 -19.94 2.56
C LYS A 248 6.52 -20.50 1.19
N ASN A 249 6.94 -19.84 0.09
CA ASN A 249 6.60 -20.21 -1.28
C ASN A 249 5.08 -20.31 -1.54
N ILE A 250 4.28 -19.46 -0.90
CA ILE A 250 2.83 -19.41 -1.05
C ILE A 250 2.49 -18.64 -2.31
N PRO A 251 1.93 -19.23 -3.37
CA PRO A 251 1.57 -18.51 -4.59
C PRO A 251 0.51 -17.45 -4.31
N LEU A 252 0.69 -16.27 -4.91
CA LEU A 252 -0.23 -15.15 -4.83
C LEU A 252 -0.93 -14.96 -6.18
N TYR A 253 -2.25 -15.01 -6.17
CA TYR A 253 -3.09 -14.73 -7.34
C TYR A 253 -3.69 -13.34 -7.22
N VAL A 254 -3.51 -12.51 -8.24
CA VAL A 254 -4.18 -11.21 -8.39
C VAL A 254 -5.26 -11.35 -9.42
N LYS A 255 -6.52 -11.25 -8.99
CA LYS A 255 -7.71 -11.46 -9.83
C LYS A 255 -8.63 -10.25 -9.86
N SER A 256 -9.42 -10.17 -10.92
CA SER A 256 -10.43 -9.11 -11.06
C SER A 256 -11.73 -9.48 -10.35
N PHE A 257 -12.19 -8.58 -9.47
CA PHE A 257 -13.51 -8.71 -8.87
C PHE A 257 -14.63 -8.51 -9.90
N LEU A 258 -14.37 -7.72 -10.96
CA LEU A 258 -15.33 -7.46 -12.03
C LEU A 258 -15.43 -8.61 -13.05
N LYS A 259 -14.38 -9.46 -13.13
CA LYS A 259 -14.31 -10.63 -14.03
C LYS A 259 -13.72 -11.82 -13.27
N PRO A 260 -14.46 -12.42 -12.33
CA PRO A 260 -13.94 -13.44 -11.41
C PRO A 260 -13.46 -14.72 -12.11
N ASP A 261 -14.02 -15.04 -13.28
CA ASP A 261 -13.63 -16.23 -14.07
C ASP A 261 -12.31 -16.03 -14.82
N ALA A 262 -11.79 -14.79 -14.94
CA ALA A 262 -10.52 -14.54 -15.58
C ALA A 262 -9.36 -15.10 -14.74
N SER A 263 -8.31 -15.61 -15.41
CA SER A 263 -7.16 -16.25 -14.76
C SER A 263 -6.38 -15.31 -13.82
N GLY A 264 -6.40 -13.99 -14.09
CA GLY A 264 -5.58 -13.03 -13.34
C GLY A 264 -4.08 -13.17 -13.61
N THR A 265 -3.27 -12.82 -12.60
CA THR A 265 -1.81 -12.97 -12.60
C THR A 265 -1.40 -13.83 -11.41
N VAL A 266 -0.48 -14.79 -11.58
CA VAL A 266 0.13 -15.52 -10.47
C VAL A 266 1.55 -15.01 -10.18
N VAL A 267 1.82 -14.73 -8.89
CA VAL A 267 3.16 -14.42 -8.37
C VAL A 267 3.67 -15.63 -7.63
N ARG A 268 4.81 -16.21 -8.07
CA ARG A 268 5.37 -17.43 -7.48
C ARG A 268 6.86 -17.59 -7.78
N THR A 269 7.51 -18.55 -7.13
CA THR A 269 8.89 -18.98 -7.46
C THR A 269 8.96 -19.73 -8.78
N GLY A 270 10.16 -19.80 -9.37
CA GLY A 270 10.45 -20.65 -10.53
C GLY A 270 9.83 -20.18 -11.86
N VAL A 271 9.35 -18.95 -11.92
CA VAL A 271 8.80 -18.38 -13.17
C VAL A 271 9.93 -18.17 -14.17
N GLN A 272 9.84 -18.84 -15.32
CA GLN A 272 10.72 -18.65 -16.47
C GLN A 272 9.87 -18.23 -17.67
N THR A 273 9.55 -16.94 -17.77
CA THR A 273 8.91 -16.40 -18.98
C THR A 273 9.99 -16.05 -20.01
N LYS A 274 9.93 -16.66 -21.19
CA LYS A 274 10.76 -16.28 -22.33
C LYS A 274 9.86 -16.14 -23.56
N PRO A 275 9.93 -15.01 -24.30
CA PRO A 275 10.75 -13.82 -24.01
C PRO A 275 10.23 -13.06 -22.78
N LEU A 276 11.15 -12.36 -22.09
CA LEU A 276 10.80 -11.46 -20.99
C LEU A 276 10.00 -10.28 -21.53
N ILE A 277 8.86 -10.00 -20.94
CA ILE A 277 8.02 -8.86 -21.33
C ILE A 277 8.55 -7.60 -20.63
N PRO A 278 8.94 -6.54 -21.37
CA PRO A 278 9.33 -5.28 -20.76
C PRO A 278 8.20 -4.70 -19.90
N SER A 279 8.55 -4.27 -18.71
CA SER A 279 7.59 -3.62 -17.79
C SER A 279 8.00 -2.19 -17.57
N PHE A 280 7.02 -1.27 -17.63
CA PHE A 280 7.24 0.18 -17.58
C PHE A 280 6.58 0.77 -16.36
N ILE A 281 7.33 1.55 -15.59
CA ILE A 281 6.86 2.30 -14.44
C ILE A 281 7.13 3.78 -14.69
N PHE A 282 6.09 4.61 -14.60
CA PHE A 282 6.15 6.04 -14.83
C PHE A 282 5.88 6.79 -13.53
N LYS A 283 6.80 7.69 -13.16
CA LYS A 283 6.61 8.67 -12.10
C LYS A 283 6.62 10.06 -12.70
N ASN A 284 5.48 10.70 -12.71
CA ASN A 284 5.32 12.07 -13.18
C ASN A 284 5.70 13.07 -12.07
N ASN A 285 5.75 14.34 -12.45
CA ASN A 285 6.01 15.44 -11.54
C ASN A 285 7.25 15.20 -10.67
N GLN A 286 8.34 14.83 -11.34
CA GLN A 286 9.64 14.64 -10.69
C GLN A 286 10.46 15.91 -10.78
N VAL A 287 11.44 16.02 -9.87
CA VAL A 287 12.53 17.00 -9.94
C VAL A 287 13.87 16.28 -10.03
N LEU A 288 14.71 16.69 -10.97
CA LEU A 288 16.09 16.24 -11.08
C LEU A 288 16.99 17.34 -10.54
N ILE A 289 17.73 17.06 -9.47
CA ILE A 289 18.71 17.96 -8.87
C ILE A 289 20.10 17.43 -9.16
N SER A 290 20.98 18.33 -9.68
CA SER A 290 22.40 18.05 -9.87
C SER A 290 23.21 18.90 -8.91
N ILE A 291 24.02 18.25 -8.09
CA ILE A 291 24.80 18.82 -6.98
C ILE A 291 26.27 18.68 -7.34
N SER A 292 27.05 19.76 -7.28
CA SER A 292 28.48 19.75 -7.53
C SER A 292 29.21 20.62 -6.49
N ALA A 293 30.50 20.34 -6.25
CA ALA A 293 31.32 21.18 -5.39
C ALA A 293 31.51 22.58 -6.01
N LYS A 294 31.61 23.60 -5.17
CA LYS A 294 31.79 25.01 -5.62
C LYS A 294 33.18 25.26 -6.21
N ASP A 295 34.15 24.49 -5.78
CA ASP A 295 35.58 24.61 -6.11
C ASP A 295 36.07 23.57 -7.13
N PHE A 296 35.14 22.88 -7.81
CA PHE A 296 35.39 21.77 -8.73
C PHE A 296 36.11 20.56 -8.10
N SER A 297 36.14 20.44 -6.78
CA SER A 297 36.60 19.23 -6.11
C SER A 297 35.69 18.03 -6.41
N PHE A 298 36.20 16.84 -6.17
CA PHE A 298 35.42 15.62 -6.36
C PHE A 298 34.29 15.53 -5.31
N ILE A 299 33.14 14.99 -5.74
CA ILE A 299 32.09 14.59 -4.82
C ILE A 299 32.47 13.24 -4.22
N ALA A 300 33.21 13.29 -3.12
CA ALA A 300 33.67 12.13 -2.38
C ALA A 300 32.76 11.81 -1.18
N GLU A 301 33.16 10.84 -0.37
CA GLU A 301 32.37 10.27 0.72
C GLU A 301 31.85 11.32 1.71
N ASP A 302 32.68 12.28 2.12
CA ASP A 302 32.29 13.35 3.06
C ASP A 302 31.19 14.25 2.48
N ASN A 303 31.28 14.58 1.20
CA ASN A 303 30.27 15.37 0.51
C ASN A 303 28.96 14.59 0.40
N LEU A 304 29.04 13.28 0.06
CA LEU A 304 27.87 12.41 -0.02
C LEU A 304 27.20 12.25 1.34
N ALA A 305 27.97 12.06 2.42
CA ALA A 305 27.44 11.96 3.78
C ALA A 305 26.62 13.21 4.14
N LYS A 306 27.16 14.41 3.88
CA LYS A 306 26.46 15.68 4.11
C LYS A 306 25.19 15.82 3.27
N ILE A 307 25.26 15.46 1.99
CA ILE A 307 24.11 15.48 1.09
C ILE A 307 23.01 14.53 1.62
N PHE A 308 23.34 13.28 1.96
CA PHE A 308 22.35 12.33 2.48
C PHE A 308 21.76 12.75 3.83
N GLU A 309 22.54 13.40 4.70
CA GLU A 309 22.03 13.97 5.96
C GLU A 309 20.95 15.03 5.70
N LEU A 310 21.18 15.94 4.73
CA LEU A 310 20.21 16.96 4.34
C LEU A 310 18.93 16.33 3.74
N PHE A 311 19.06 15.29 2.91
CA PHE A 311 17.91 14.57 2.38
C PHE A 311 17.12 13.86 3.49
N ALA A 312 17.81 13.19 4.41
CA ALA A 312 17.19 12.48 5.52
C ALA A 312 16.44 13.44 6.46
N SER A 313 17.06 14.54 6.85
CA SER A 313 16.46 15.55 7.73
C SER A 313 15.26 16.25 7.09
N SER A 314 15.26 16.43 5.76
CA SER A 314 14.14 16.99 5.01
C SER A 314 13.02 15.99 4.76
N GLY A 315 13.20 14.70 5.06
CA GLY A 315 12.24 13.64 4.80
C GLY A 315 11.91 13.47 3.31
N VAL A 316 12.87 13.76 2.43
CA VAL A 316 12.76 13.60 0.97
C VAL A 316 13.30 12.23 0.57
N LYS A 317 12.49 11.44 -0.15
CA LYS A 317 12.91 10.14 -0.68
C LYS A 317 13.49 10.28 -2.08
N ILE A 318 14.64 9.64 -2.30
CA ILE A 318 15.31 9.60 -3.59
C ILE A 318 14.77 8.43 -4.40
N ASN A 319 14.31 8.69 -5.64
CA ASN A 319 13.81 7.68 -6.57
C ASN A 319 14.93 7.13 -7.47
N LEU A 320 15.87 7.97 -7.85
CA LEU A 320 17.05 7.63 -8.66
C LEU A 320 18.22 8.49 -8.23
N MET A 321 19.41 7.93 -8.16
CA MET A 321 20.65 8.65 -7.92
C MET A 321 21.77 8.17 -8.84
N GLN A 322 22.60 9.11 -9.26
CA GLN A 322 23.78 8.81 -10.05
C GLN A 322 24.95 9.68 -9.57
N ASN A 323 26.07 9.05 -9.27
CA ASN A 323 27.31 9.72 -8.91
C ASN A 323 28.25 9.77 -10.12
N SER A 324 28.92 10.91 -10.28
CA SER A 324 30.06 11.08 -11.16
C SER A 324 31.21 11.69 -10.37
N ALA A 325 32.38 11.86 -10.98
CA ALA A 325 33.56 12.42 -10.30
C ALA A 325 33.28 13.78 -9.64
N ILE A 326 32.56 14.67 -10.33
CA ILE A 326 32.36 16.07 -9.93
C ILE A 326 30.91 16.46 -9.67
N SER A 327 29.95 15.50 -9.83
CA SER A 327 28.54 15.79 -9.61
C SER A 327 27.79 14.57 -9.07
N PHE A 328 26.79 14.85 -8.25
CA PHE A 328 25.82 13.91 -7.75
C PHE A 328 24.43 14.35 -8.21
N SER A 329 23.77 13.51 -8.98
CA SER A 329 22.43 13.78 -9.51
C SER A 329 21.41 12.89 -8.84
N VAL A 330 20.28 13.49 -8.42
CA VAL A 330 19.18 12.79 -7.75
C VAL A 330 17.84 13.19 -8.37
N CYS A 331 16.99 12.19 -8.58
CA CYS A 331 15.62 12.38 -9.02
C CYS A 331 14.66 11.96 -7.89
N MET A 332 13.66 12.78 -7.63
CA MET A 332 12.69 12.61 -6.55
C MET A 332 11.32 13.19 -6.90
N ASP A 333 10.30 12.84 -6.13
CA ASP A 333 8.99 13.44 -6.27
C ASP A 333 9.03 14.93 -5.95
N MET A 334 8.33 15.74 -6.75
CA MET A 334 8.18 17.17 -6.48
C MET A 334 7.28 17.37 -5.27
N ASP A 335 7.81 18.03 -4.24
CA ASP A 335 7.09 18.44 -3.03
C ASP A 335 7.35 19.93 -2.82
N GLU A 336 6.29 20.74 -2.97
CA GLU A 336 6.39 22.21 -2.91
C GLU A 336 6.82 22.73 -1.54
N PHE A 337 6.66 21.92 -0.48
CA PHE A 337 7.05 22.29 0.88
C PHE A 337 8.46 21.83 1.26
N LYS A 338 8.93 20.69 0.71
CA LYS A 338 10.20 20.08 1.10
C LYS A 338 11.35 20.42 0.14
N ILE A 339 11.09 20.50 -1.16
CA ILE A 339 12.15 20.71 -2.17
C ILE A 339 12.77 22.09 -2.09
N PRO A 340 12.03 23.20 -1.95
CA PRO A 340 12.65 24.53 -1.85
C PRO A 340 13.60 24.67 -0.65
N PRO A 341 13.21 24.35 0.61
CA PRO A 341 14.14 24.45 1.74
C PRO A 341 15.33 23.50 1.63
N LEU A 342 15.17 22.28 1.11
CA LEU A 342 16.27 21.36 0.84
C LEU A 342 17.27 21.97 -0.16
N THR A 343 16.76 22.54 -1.25
CA THR A 343 17.58 23.17 -2.28
C THR A 343 18.39 24.34 -1.72
N GLU A 344 17.79 25.17 -0.87
CA GLU A 344 18.50 26.30 -0.21
C GLU A 344 19.55 25.78 0.79
N ALA A 345 19.27 24.74 1.54
CA ALA A 345 20.25 24.12 2.43
C ALA A 345 21.45 23.56 1.65
N LEU A 346 21.20 22.85 0.55
CA LEU A 346 22.25 22.33 -0.34
C LEU A 346 23.11 23.45 -0.94
N LYS A 347 22.53 24.59 -1.32
CA LYS A 347 23.25 25.75 -1.90
C LYS A 347 24.24 26.39 -0.94
N GLN A 348 24.13 26.16 0.36
CA GLN A 348 25.11 26.68 1.33
C GLN A 348 26.51 26.15 1.04
N ASP A 349 26.64 24.87 0.70
CA ASP A 349 27.93 24.20 0.50
C ASP A 349 28.20 23.81 -0.95
N PHE A 350 27.17 23.63 -1.76
CA PHE A 350 27.25 23.08 -3.11
C PHE A 350 26.73 24.07 -4.17
N LYS A 351 27.14 23.86 -5.41
CA LYS A 351 26.45 24.38 -6.58
C LYS A 351 25.30 23.45 -6.93
N VAL A 352 24.09 23.99 -7.02
CA VAL A 352 22.87 23.21 -7.23
C VAL A 352 22.16 23.70 -8.48
N LEU A 353 21.92 22.78 -9.42
CA LEU A 353 21.07 22.96 -10.60
C LEU A 353 19.89 22.00 -10.50
N TYR A 354 18.73 22.41 -10.97
CA TYR A 354 17.55 21.53 -10.96
C TYR A 354 16.64 21.73 -12.18
N ASN A 355 15.97 20.65 -12.55
CA ASN A 355 14.94 20.63 -13.58
C ASN A 355 13.65 20.11 -12.95
N THR A 356 12.57 20.86 -13.09
CA THR A 356 11.20 20.47 -12.64
C THR A 356 10.37 19.98 -13.81
N GLY A 357 9.22 19.34 -13.50
CA GLY A 357 8.31 18.86 -14.53
C GLY A 357 8.89 17.72 -15.39
N VAL A 358 9.85 16.99 -14.84
CA VAL A 358 10.42 15.82 -15.51
C VAL A 358 9.65 14.54 -15.13
N MET A 359 9.81 13.50 -15.93
CA MET A 359 9.24 12.18 -15.70
C MET A 359 10.39 11.20 -15.48
N LEU A 360 10.29 10.36 -14.46
CA LEU A 360 11.15 9.19 -14.29
C LEU A 360 10.42 7.99 -14.89
N CYS A 361 11.03 7.37 -15.90
CA CYS A 361 10.59 6.11 -16.46
C CYS A 361 11.57 5.00 -16.08
N THR A 362 11.08 3.94 -15.46
CA THR A 362 11.83 2.72 -15.19
C THR A 362 11.32 1.61 -16.10
N ILE A 363 12.23 0.97 -16.84
CA ILE A 363 11.92 -0.16 -17.74
C ILE A 363 12.63 -1.38 -17.19
N ARG A 364 11.87 -2.35 -16.74
CA ARG A 364 12.38 -3.66 -16.33
C ARG A 364 12.38 -4.60 -17.55
N HIS A 365 13.40 -5.42 -17.70
CA HIS A 365 13.61 -6.31 -18.86
C HIS A 365 13.59 -5.56 -20.20
N TYR A 366 14.27 -4.43 -20.24
CA TYR A 366 14.30 -3.57 -21.41
C TYR A 366 15.03 -4.20 -22.61
N TYR A 367 14.58 -3.81 -23.80
CA TYR A 367 15.29 -3.96 -25.05
C TYR A 367 15.63 -2.58 -25.60
N GLN A 368 16.64 -2.45 -26.47
CA GLN A 368 17.02 -1.14 -26.99
C GLN A 368 15.86 -0.45 -27.71
N ASN A 369 15.12 -1.17 -28.52
CA ASN A 369 13.96 -0.62 -29.23
C ASN A 369 12.85 -0.10 -28.31
N THR A 370 12.69 -0.67 -27.11
CA THR A 370 11.72 -0.15 -26.12
C THR A 370 12.16 1.22 -25.57
N ILE A 371 13.46 1.40 -25.36
CA ILE A 371 14.00 2.70 -24.96
C ILE A 371 13.81 3.71 -26.09
N ASP A 372 14.20 3.34 -27.32
CA ASP A 372 14.11 4.23 -28.48
C ASP A 372 12.67 4.71 -28.75
N THR A 373 11.71 3.78 -28.65
CA THR A 373 10.29 4.10 -28.80
C THR A 373 9.81 5.06 -27.71
N LEU A 374 10.17 4.81 -26.45
CA LEU A 374 9.74 5.62 -25.30
C LEU A 374 10.32 7.03 -25.32
N THR A 375 11.56 7.17 -25.81
CA THR A 375 12.30 8.45 -25.82
C THR A 375 12.13 9.23 -27.11
N ALA A 376 11.41 8.69 -28.09
CA ALA A 376 11.12 9.40 -29.34
C ALA A 376 10.42 10.76 -29.05
N GLY A 377 11.03 11.86 -29.50
CA GLY A 377 10.51 13.22 -29.26
C GLY A 377 10.69 13.74 -27.82
N LYS A 378 11.52 13.08 -27.01
CA LYS A 378 11.81 13.48 -25.63
C LYS A 378 13.30 13.79 -25.46
N GLU A 379 13.60 14.70 -24.55
CA GLU A 379 14.95 14.97 -24.09
C GLU A 379 15.27 14.05 -22.91
N ILE A 380 16.39 13.34 -22.97
CA ILE A 380 16.90 12.49 -21.88
C ILE A 380 17.88 13.35 -21.07
N LEU A 381 17.54 13.63 -19.80
CA LEU A 381 18.35 14.41 -18.90
C LEU A 381 19.30 13.53 -18.07
N LEU A 382 18.88 12.29 -17.77
CA LEU A 382 19.70 11.32 -17.06
C LEU A 382 19.28 9.91 -17.50
N GLU A 383 20.25 9.05 -17.71
CA GLU A 383 20.04 7.64 -18.04
C GLU A 383 20.94 6.78 -17.16
N GLN A 384 20.36 5.74 -16.55
CA GLN A 384 21.10 4.72 -15.81
C GLN A 384 20.63 3.34 -16.26
N ARG A 385 21.58 2.47 -16.59
CA ARG A 385 21.30 1.10 -17.02
C ARG A 385 22.00 0.09 -16.13
N SER A 386 21.28 -0.95 -15.77
CA SER A 386 21.80 -2.19 -15.22
C SER A 386 21.56 -3.32 -16.22
N ARG A 387 21.89 -4.57 -15.84
CA ARG A 387 21.67 -5.74 -16.72
C ARG A 387 20.20 -5.86 -17.18
N ASN A 388 19.25 -5.60 -16.29
CA ASN A 388 17.82 -5.87 -16.53
C ASN A 388 16.93 -4.65 -16.40
N THR A 389 17.45 -3.51 -15.99
CA THR A 389 16.65 -2.31 -15.70
C THR A 389 17.30 -1.07 -16.30
N ALA A 390 16.52 -0.31 -17.04
CA ALA A 390 16.88 1.04 -17.48
C ALA A 390 16.00 2.07 -16.73
N GLN A 391 16.62 3.14 -16.26
CA GLN A 391 15.94 4.28 -15.64
C GLN A 391 16.30 5.53 -16.42
N LEU A 392 15.28 6.27 -16.81
CA LEU A 392 15.40 7.44 -17.69
C LEU A 392 14.66 8.62 -17.03
N VAL A 393 15.37 9.73 -16.81
CA VAL A 393 14.74 11.00 -16.46
C VAL A 393 14.55 11.77 -17.76
N ILE A 394 13.32 11.97 -18.17
CA ILE A 394 12.95 12.52 -19.47
C ILE A 394 11.98 13.70 -19.32
N ARG A 395 11.99 14.56 -20.33
CA ARG A 395 10.98 15.60 -20.51
C ARG A 395 10.61 15.77 -21.97
N ASP A 396 9.41 16.29 -22.23
CA ASP A 396 9.00 16.61 -23.59
C ASP A 396 9.88 17.75 -24.15
N ILE A 397 10.30 17.61 -25.39
CA ILE A 397 11.01 18.69 -26.09
C ILE A 397 10.01 19.81 -26.31
N LYS A 398 10.23 20.97 -25.64
CA LYS A 398 9.43 22.17 -25.91
C LYS A 398 9.61 22.54 -27.36
N LYS A 399 8.51 22.51 -28.13
CA LYS A 399 8.45 23.04 -29.48
C LYS A 399 8.56 24.56 -29.49
#